data_7d5d0bfb1d8c255a8c99856a5971411b
#
_entry.id   7d5d0bfb1d8c255a8c99856a5971411b
#
_cell.length_a   1.000
_cell.length_b   1.000
_cell.length_c   1.000
_cell.angle_alpha   90.00
_cell.angle_beta   90.00
_cell.angle_gamma   90.00
#
_symmetry.space_group_name_H-M   'P 1'
#
loop_
_entity.id
_entity.type
_entity.pdbx_description
1 polymer ?
#
loop_
_entity_poly.entity_id
_entity_poly.type
_entity_poly.pdbx_seq_one_letter_code
_entity_poly.pdbx_strand_id
1 'polypeptide(L)'
;MNEKKEYIYVLKLCDRLSNGGAWTVEDEKAVDDHFERLKTMKSEGSLILAGRTQTGNDATFGIVIFEALNDEEADFIMKTDPAVARGVMISELFPYKVALMRGMKD
;
A
#
# COMPACT_ATOMS: atom_id res chain seq x y z
N MET A 1 -23.75 12.95 5.61
CA MET A 1 -22.77 12.73 4.54
C MET A 1 -21.42 12.43 5.16
N ASN A 2 -20.82 11.30 4.79
CA ASN A 2 -19.55 10.89 5.38
C ASN A 2 -18.39 11.42 4.56
N GLU A 3 -17.57 12.23 5.17
CA GLU A 3 -16.35 12.67 4.52
C GLU A 3 -15.30 11.58 4.67
N LYS A 4 -14.65 11.25 3.57
CA LYS A 4 -13.55 10.31 3.60
C LYS A 4 -12.30 11.00 4.12
N LYS A 5 -11.51 10.23 4.85
CA LYS A 5 -10.22 10.68 5.38
C LYS A 5 -9.12 10.04 4.56
N GLU A 6 -7.97 10.66 4.59
CA GLU A 6 -6.80 10.18 3.85
C GLU A 6 -5.88 9.41 4.79
N TYR A 7 -5.25 8.40 4.23
CA TYR A 7 -4.36 7.50 4.96
C TYR A 7 -3.18 7.13 4.09
N ILE A 8 -2.11 6.72 4.73
CA ILE A 8 -0.96 6.12 4.06
C ILE A 8 -0.60 4.83 4.77
N TYR A 9 -0.32 3.76 4.00
CA TYR A 9 0.40 2.66 4.60
C TYR A 9 1.72 2.45 3.88
N VAL A 10 2.71 2.07 4.69
CA VAL A 10 4.08 1.86 4.23
C VAL A 10 4.32 0.35 4.18
N LEU A 11 4.95 -0.10 3.12
CA LEU A 11 5.18 -1.52 2.86
C LEU A 11 6.68 -1.79 2.78
N LYS A 12 7.12 -2.85 3.45
CA LYS A 12 8.49 -3.36 3.33
C LYS A 12 8.43 -4.85 3.12
N LEU A 13 9.42 -5.42 2.46
CA LEU A 13 9.50 -6.87 2.34
C LEU A 13 9.61 -7.51 3.72
N CYS A 14 9.02 -8.68 3.88
CA CYS A 14 9.17 -9.45 5.10
C CYS A 14 10.64 -9.84 5.31
N ASP A 15 10.99 -10.22 6.54
CA ASP A 15 12.40 -10.51 6.90
C ASP A 15 13.01 -11.57 6.00
N ARG A 16 12.25 -12.62 5.68
CA ARG A 16 12.75 -13.69 4.80
C ARG A 16 13.25 -13.14 3.47
N LEU A 17 12.48 -12.25 2.85
CA LEU A 17 12.82 -11.69 1.54
C LEU A 17 13.84 -10.57 1.63
N SER A 18 13.76 -9.73 2.66
CA SER A 18 14.71 -8.62 2.82
C SER A 18 16.12 -9.15 3.17
N ASN A 19 16.20 -10.34 3.76
CA ASN A 19 17.47 -10.99 4.08
C ASN A 19 17.98 -11.92 2.98
N GLY A 20 17.47 -11.76 1.76
CA GLY A 20 17.98 -12.49 0.60
C GLY A 20 17.35 -13.85 0.37
N GLY A 21 16.23 -14.16 1.04
CA GLY A 21 15.51 -15.40 0.79
C GLY A 21 14.97 -15.45 -0.64
N ALA A 22 14.83 -16.67 -1.16
CA ALA A 22 14.37 -16.85 -2.52
C ALA A 22 12.88 -16.50 -2.66
N TRP A 23 12.55 -15.84 -3.76
CA TRP A 23 11.17 -15.54 -4.11
C TRP A 23 10.50 -16.81 -4.63
N THR A 24 9.36 -17.13 -4.07
CA THR A 24 8.56 -18.26 -4.54
C THR A 24 7.53 -17.80 -5.56
N VAL A 25 6.91 -18.75 -6.25
CA VAL A 25 5.80 -18.44 -7.17
C VAL A 25 4.65 -17.80 -6.41
N GLU A 26 4.38 -18.26 -5.19
CA GLU A 26 3.33 -17.69 -4.33
C GLU A 26 3.64 -16.25 -3.93
N ASP A 27 4.90 -15.95 -3.66
CA ASP A 27 5.32 -14.58 -3.35
C ASP A 27 5.07 -13.65 -4.53
N GLU A 28 5.45 -14.09 -5.72
CA GLU A 28 5.24 -13.31 -6.94
C GLU A 28 3.77 -13.09 -7.22
N LYS A 29 2.95 -14.12 -7.03
CA LYS A 29 1.52 -14.00 -7.23
C LYS A 29 0.89 -13.03 -6.23
N ALA A 30 1.35 -13.04 -4.99
CA ALA A 30 0.84 -12.11 -3.99
C ALA A 30 1.11 -10.65 -4.40
N VAL A 31 2.29 -10.38 -4.94
CA VAL A 31 2.65 -9.04 -5.41
C VAL A 31 1.84 -8.67 -6.64
N ASP A 32 1.63 -9.60 -7.56
CA ASP A 32 0.78 -9.35 -8.73
C ASP A 32 -0.64 -9.02 -8.32
N ASP A 33 -1.20 -9.78 -7.38
CA ASP A 33 -2.55 -9.55 -6.88
C ASP A 33 -2.64 -8.22 -6.11
N HIS A 34 -1.59 -7.87 -5.37
CA HIS A 34 -1.47 -6.57 -4.72
C HIS A 34 -1.59 -5.44 -5.74
N PHE A 35 -0.86 -5.54 -6.83
CA PHE A 35 -0.88 -4.51 -7.87
C PHE A 35 -2.25 -4.43 -8.54
N GLU A 36 -2.89 -5.58 -8.81
CA GLU A 36 -4.24 -5.60 -9.37
C GLU A 36 -5.25 -4.94 -8.43
N ARG A 37 -5.10 -5.16 -7.14
CA ARG A 37 -5.98 -4.49 -6.17
C ARG A 37 -5.79 -2.99 -6.17
N LEU A 38 -4.54 -2.52 -6.28
CA LEU A 38 -4.28 -1.07 -6.37
C LEU A 38 -4.90 -0.47 -7.62
N LYS A 39 -4.87 -1.20 -8.74
CA LYS A 39 -5.54 -0.74 -9.96
C LYS A 39 -7.05 -0.63 -9.77
N THR A 40 -7.65 -1.57 -9.06
CA THR A 40 -9.08 -1.53 -8.74
C THR A 40 -9.40 -0.32 -7.88
N MET A 41 -8.60 -0.07 -6.85
CA MET A 41 -8.79 1.10 -5.99
C MET A 41 -8.64 2.40 -6.78
N LYS A 42 -7.73 2.42 -7.76
CA LYS A 42 -7.57 3.57 -8.65
C LYS A 42 -8.84 3.79 -9.48
N SER A 43 -9.38 2.72 -10.06
CA SER A 43 -10.60 2.79 -10.86
C SER A 43 -11.81 3.22 -10.04
N GLU A 44 -11.87 2.79 -8.79
CA GLU A 44 -12.97 3.15 -7.88
C GLU A 44 -12.82 4.53 -7.28
N GLY A 45 -11.65 5.14 -7.41
CA GLY A 45 -11.41 6.49 -6.92
C GLY A 45 -10.91 6.57 -5.48
N SER A 46 -10.64 5.46 -4.82
CA SER A 46 -10.14 5.49 -3.44
C SER A 46 -8.62 5.62 -3.36
N LEU A 47 -7.91 5.19 -4.39
CA LEU A 47 -6.45 5.33 -4.43
C LEU A 47 -6.07 6.73 -4.88
N ILE A 48 -5.23 7.40 -4.09
CA ILE A 48 -4.68 8.70 -4.47
C ILE A 48 -3.36 8.50 -5.20
N LEU A 49 -2.48 7.67 -4.65
CA LEU A 49 -1.16 7.44 -5.22
C LEU A 49 -0.56 6.19 -4.60
N ALA A 50 0.16 5.42 -5.40
CA ALA A 50 0.98 4.32 -4.91
C ALA A 50 2.32 4.36 -5.62
N GLY A 51 3.36 3.96 -4.92
CA GLY A 51 4.69 3.91 -5.49
C GLY A 51 5.67 3.25 -4.54
N ARG A 52 6.92 3.17 -4.98
CA ARG A 52 7.98 2.60 -4.15
C ARG A 52 9.28 3.34 -4.41
N THR A 53 10.16 3.32 -3.43
CA THR A 53 11.51 3.84 -3.62
C THR A 53 12.29 2.90 -4.54
N GLN A 54 13.27 3.44 -5.22
CA GLN A 54 14.15 2.64 -6.09
C GLN A 54 15.54 2.58 -5.49
N THR A 55 15.59 2.27 -4.21
CA THR A 55 16.85 2.20 -3.48
C THR A 55 17.47 0.80 -3.50
N GLY A 56 16.65 -0.21 -3.86
CA GLY A 56 17.12 -1.60 -3.92
C GLY A 56 17.33 -2.20 -2.54
N ASN A 57 17.46 -3.54 -2.50
CA ASN A 57 17.74 -4.28 -1.26
C ASN A 57 16.68 -4.04 -0.19
N ASP A 58 17.10 -4.16 1.06
CA ASP A 58 16.25 -3.97 2.23
C ASP A 58 15.88 -2.51 2.50
N ALA A 59 16.50 -1.58 1.78
CA ALA A 59 16.19 -0.15 1.91
C ALA A 59 14.93 0.26 1.14
N THR A 60 14.44 -0.57 0.22
CA THR A 60 13.26 -0.26 -0.57
C THR A 60 12.00 -0.33 0.29
N PHE A 61 11.14 0.66 0.14
CA PHE A 61 9.80 0.60 0.72
C PHE A 61 8.79 1.16 -0.26
N GLY A 62 7.54 0.72 -0.10
CA GLY A 62 6.44 1.21 -0.91
C GLY A 62 5.49 2.04 -0.07
N ILE A 63 4.68 2.85 -0.73
CA ILE A 63 3.63 3.62 -0.07
C ILE A 63 2.33 3.48 -0.84
N VAL A 64 1.22 3.51 -0.10
CA VAL A 64 -0.11 3.57 -0.68
C VAL A 64 -0.86 4.68 0.06
N ILE A 65 -1.24 5.72 -0.67
CA ILE A 65 -2.02 6.84 -0.13
C ILE A 65 -3.43 6.71 -0.68
N PHE A 66 -4.42 6.66 0.21
CA PHE A 66 -5.79 6.31 -0.16
C PHE A 66 -6.79 6.95 0.77
N GLU A 67 -8.06 6.85 0.41
CA GLU A 67 -9.16 7.38 1.20
C GLU A 67 -9.96 6.24 1.83
N ALA A 68 -10.42 6.46 3.05
CA ALA A 68 -11.30 5.54 3.76
C ALA A 68 -12.21 6.35 4.69
N LEU A 69 -13.30 5.74 5.12
CA LEU A 69 -14.27 6.41 5.97
C LEU A 69 -13.74 6.66 7.38
N ASN A 70 -12.94 5.74 7.89
CA ASN A 70 -12.44 5.80 9.27
C ASN A 70 -11.21 4.89 9.40
N ASP A 71 -10.61 4.92 10.59
CA ASP A 71 -9.40 4.15 10.88
C ASP A 71 -9.63 2.65 10.72
N GLU A 72 -10.80 2.15 11.10
CA GLU A 72 -11.11 0.72 11.01
C GLU A 72 -11.15 0.25 9.57
N GLU A 73 -11.78 1.03 8.68
CA GLU A 73 -11.83 0.70 7.26
C GLU A 73 -10.43 0.76 6.65
N ALA A 74 -9.65 1.79 7.01
CA ALA A 74 -8.29 1.93 6.51
C ALA A 74 -7.42 0.74 6.92
N ASP A 75 -7.55 0.31 8.17
CA ASP A 75 -6.81 -0.86 8.68
C ASP A 75 -7.21 -2.13 7.94
N PHE A 76 -8.50 -2.31 7.69
CA PHE A 76 -9.02 -3.46 6.94
C PHE A 76 -8.46 -3.47 5.51
N ILE A 77 -8.44 -2.31 4.85
CA ILE A 77 -7.91 -2.19 3.49
C ILE A 77 -6.44 -2.59 3.48
N MET A 78 -5.64 -2.11 4.42
CA MET A 78 -4.23 -2.46 4.52
C MET A 78 -4.04 -3.95 4.78
N LYS A 79 -4.75 -4.50 5.76
CA LYS A 79 -4.56 -5.89 6.18
C LYS A 79 -5.04 -6.89 5.14
N THR A 80 -5.97 -6.50 4.28
CA THR A 80 -6.46 -7.39 3.22
C THR A 80 -5.73 -7.19 1.88
N ASP A 81 -4.77 -6.28 1.83
CA ASP A 81 -3.88 -6.18 0.68
C ASP A 81 -3.19 -7.54 0.50
N PRO A 82 -3.26 -8.16 -0.68
CA PRO A 82 -2.71 -9.51 -0.87
C PRO A 82 -1.25 -9.67 -0.46
N ALA A 83 -0.40 -8.67 -0.68
CA ALA A 83 1.00 -8.76 -0.28
C ALA A 83 1.15 -8.78 1.24
N VAL A 84 0.27 -8.05 1.95
CA VAL A 84 0.27 -8.01 3.42
C VAL A 84 -0.39 -9.26 3.98
N ALA A 85 -1.57 -9.62 3.45
CA ALA A 85 -2.35 -10.75 3.95
C ALA A 85 -1.60 -12.06 3.81
N ARG A 86 -0.77 -12.19 2.78
CA ARG A 86 0.00 -13.42 2.52
C ARG A 86 1.41 -13.38 3.09
N GLY A 87 1.75 -12.33 3.85
CA GLY A 87 3.01 -12.26 4.57
C GLY A 87 4.23 -11.93 3.73
N VAL A 88 4.06 -11.50 2.49
CA VAL A 88 5.18 -11.10 1.62
C VAL A 88 5.73 -9.76 2.06
N MET A 89 4.85 -8.88 2.53
CA MET A 89 5.23 -7.55 3.00
C MET A 89 4.68 -7.31 4.39
N ILE A 90 5.43 -6.55 5.17
CA ILE A 90 4.96 -6.00 6.45
C ILE A 90 4.51 -4.57 6.18
N SER A 91 3.55 -4.11 6.97
CA SER A 91 2.90 -2.83 6.71
C SER A 91 2.66 -2.05 7.98
N GLU A 92 2.58 -0.73 7.82
CA GLU A 92 2.28 0.18 8.92
C GLU A 92 1.36 1.28 8.38
N LEU A 93 0.30 1.57 9.13
CA LEU A 93 -0.75 2.51 8.71
C LEU A 93 -0.65 3.80 9.51
N PHE A 94 -0.85 4.92 8.82
CA PHE A 94 -0.88 6.25 9.44
C PHE A 94 -2.04 7.06 8.88
N PRO A 95 -2.75 7.85 9.72
CA PRO A 95 -3.57 8.93 9.20
C PRO A 95 -2.66 9.90 8.44
N TYR A 96 -3.17 10.43 7.34
CA TYR A 96 -2.35 11.24 6.46
C TYR A 96 -3.16 12.41 5.91
N LYS A 97 -2.49 13.47 5.50
CA LYS A 97 -3.14 14.60 4.88
C LYS A 97 -2.32 15.02 3.67
N VAL A 98 -2.92 14.91 2.49
CA VAL A 98 -2.31 15.44 1.27
C VAL A 98 -2.44 16.96 1.35
N ALA A 99 -1.33 17.64 1.52
CA ALA A 99 -1.32 19.10 1.64
C ALA A 99 -1.31 19.76 0.27
N LEU A 100 -0.47 19.26 -0.63
CA LEU A 100 -0.34 19.78 -1.99
C LEU A 100 -0.11 18.63 -2.95
N MET A 101 -0.74 18.68 -4.10
CA MET A 101 -0.58 17.68 -5.13
C MET A 101 -0.73 18.37 -6.48
N ARG A 102 0.11 17.97 -7.44
CA ARG A 102 0.02 18.50 -8.80
C ARG A 102 -1.39 18.25 -9.34
N GLY A 103 -1.98 19.24 -9.96
CA GLY A 103 -3.34 19.16 -10.48
C GLY A 103 -4.41 19.51 -9.46
N MET A 104 -4.03 19.70 -8.20
CA MET A 104 -4.93 20.06 -7.13
C MET A 104 -5.17 21.56 -7.15
N LYS A 105 -6.40 21.99 -6.93
CA LYS A 105 -6.70 23.43 -6.83
C LYS A 105 -6.24 23.97 -5.50
N ASP A 106 -5.71 25.17 -5.52
CA ASP A 106 -5.28 25.88 -4.31
C ASP A 106 -6.50 26.44 -3.53
#